data_8ee535e2f835e5ca84e428939af9ba1b
#
_entry.id   8ee535e2f835e5ca84e428939af9ba1b
#
_cell.length_a   1.000
_cell.length_b   1.000
_cell.length_c   1.000
_cell.angle_alpha   90.00
_cell.angle_beta   90.00
_cell.angle_gamma   90.00
#
_symmetry.space_group_name_H-M   'P 1'
#
loop_
_entity.id
_entity.type
_entity.pdbx_description
1 polymer ?
#
loop_
_entity_poly.entity_id
_entity_poly.type
_entity_poly.pdbx_seq_one_letter_code
_entity_poly.pdbx_strand_id
1 'polypeptide(L)'
;MIDWNLKGKRIAVPEMRELEVFSALLERRGAEVLRCPLVTIYDSPHSAQVLAFAVRLAEGGFDDFLLITGEGLTRILGCIDKYDPPLRARFVEGLAGLRTVTRGPKPARALRALGLKPNIEATAPTTDGVIQALSTHDLAGRRVAVQLYGNDPNLTLMRFLRERNAEVTTVAPYVYGNAADDATVQSLLERMAAGEVDAIAFTSKLQIERLMTQHPTPLVRRALSRTLIAAVGPIVAEAIRSHGFEVSSSPEHSWFMKPLVVALGEALGTRRGADQTGTA
;
A
#
# COMPACT_ATOMS: atom_id res chain seq x y z
N MET A 1 3.52 -23.05 -26.45
CA MET A 1 3.19 -22.33 -25.20
C MET A 1 2.50 -23.32 -24.30
N ILE A 2 3.10 -23.66 -23.16
CA ILE A 2 2.46 -24.53 -22.15
C ILE A 2 1.29 -23.71 -21.57
N ASP A 3 0.09 -24.21 -21.81
CA ASP A 3 -1.14 -23.54 -21.30
C ASP A 3 -1.32 -23.95 -19.83
N TRP A 4 -0.83 -23.09 -18.93
CA TRP A 4 -0.94 -23.29 -17.50
C TRP A 4 -2.40 -23.19 -17.07
N ASN A 5 -3.03 -24.35 -16.81
CA ASN A 5 -4.39 -24.44 -16.37
C ASN A 5 -4.48 -24.46 -14.84
N LEU A 6 -5.17 -23.46 -14.28
CA LEU A 6 -5.46 -23.32 -12.85
C LEU A 6 -6.85 -23.88 -12.47
N LYS A 7 -7.48 -24.69 -13.32
CA LYS A 7 -8.81 -25.23 -13.10
C LYS A 7 -8.92 -25.97 -11.77
N GLY A 8 -9.88 -25.58 -10.95
CA GLY A 8 -10.14 -26.15 -9.63
C GLY A 8 -9.14 -25.70 -8.56
N LYS A 9 -8.29 -24.72 -8.84
CA LYS A 9 -7.38 -24.11 -7.85
C LYS A 9 -8.04 -22.92 -7.18
N ARG A 10 -8.00 -22.88 -5.86
CA ARG A 10 -8.47 -21.76 -5.01
C ARG A 10 -7.30 -20.87 -4.66
N ILE A 11 -7.33 -19.63 -5.14
CA ILE A 11 -6.23 -18.68 -4.99
C ILE A 11 -6.70 -17.44 -4.24
N ALA A 12 -6.11 -17.17 -3.09
CA ALA A 12 -6.34 -15.97 -2.32
C ALA A 12 -5.60 -14.77 -2.94
N VAL A 13 -6.35 -13.69 -3.15
CA VAL A 13 -5.85 -12.44 -3.73
C VAL A 13 -6.00 -11.30 -2.72
N PRO A 14 -4.91 -10.92 -2.01
CA PRO A 14 -4.92 -9.86 -1.01
C PRO A 14 -4.75 -8.46 -1.62
N GLU A 15 -4.86 -8.33 -2.94
CA GLU A 15 -4.76 -7.06 -3.67
C GLU A 15 -6.04 -6.22 -3.49
N MET A 16 -5.92 -4.89 -3.57
CA MET A 16 -7.05 -3.97 -3.53
C MET A 16 -7.17 -3.14 -4.80
N ARG A 17 -6.10 -2.43 -5.20
CA ARG A 17 -6.17 -1.41 -6.26
C ARG A 17 -6.46 -2.01 -7.63
N GLU A 18 -5.88 -3.17 -7.90
CA GLU A 18 -6.04 -3.89 -9.16
C GLU A 18 -6.66 -5.27 -8.93
N LEU A 19 -7.49 -5.39 -7.88
CA LEU A 19 -8.13 -6.64 -7.48
C LEU A 19 -8.86 -7.31 -8.64
N GLU A 20 -9.70 -6.57 -9.34
CA GLU A 20 -10.50 -7.11 -10.44
C GLU A 20 -9.64 -7.50 -11.65
N VAL A 21 -8.60 -6.71 -11.96
CA VAL A 21 -7.67 -7.03 -13.05
C VAL A 21 -6.91 -8.31 -12.74
N PHE A 22 -6.39 -8.44 -11.52
CA PHE A 22 -5.65 -9.63 -11.11
C PHE A 22 -6.54 -10.85 -11.01
N SER A 23 -7.74 -10.71 -10.43
CA SER A 23 -8.74 -11.76 -10.36
C SER A 23 -9.11 -12.28 -11.75
N ALA A 24 -9.42 -11.39 -12.70
CA ALA A 24 -9.75 -11.78 -14.06
C ALA A 24 -8.60 -12.52 -14.77
N LEU A 25 -7.33 -12.21 -14.49
CA LEU A 25 -6.19 -12.93 -15.04
C LEU A 25 -6.10 -14.38 -14.54
N LEU A 26 -6.45 -14.63 -13.28
CA LEU A 26 -6.49 -15.96 -12.66
C LEU A 26 -7.72 -16.75 -13.12
N GLU A 27 -8.90 -16.12 -13.12
CA GLU A 27 -10.19 -16.72 -13.52
C GLU A 27 -10.19 -17.16 -14.99
N ARG A 28 -9.57 -16.38 -15.89
CA ARG A 28 -9.38 -16.78 -17.29
C ARG A 28 -8.57 -18.08 -17.44
N ARG A 29 -7.79 -18.47 -16.43
CA ARG A 29 -7.07 -19.74 -16.37
C ARG A 29 -7.81 -20.82 -15.57
N GLY A 30 -9.06 -20.54 -15.16
CA GLY A 30 -9.93 -21.48 -14.47
C GLY A 30 -9.78 -21.52 -12.96
N ALA A 31 -9.05 -20.60 -12.34
CA ALA A 31 -8.95 -20.50 -10.89
C ALA A 31 -10.25 -20.00 -10.25
N GLU A 32 -10.56 -20.49 -9.06
CA GLU A 32 -11.48 -19.86 -8.13
C GLU A 32 -10.73 -18.80 -7.32
N VAL A 33 -11.11 -17.54 -7.45
CA VAL A 33 -10.41 -16.44 -6.78
C VAL A 33 -11.12 -16.06 -5.49
N LEU A 34 -10.39 -16.14 -4.38
CA LEU A 34 -10.81 -15.69 -3.07
C LEU A 34 -10.32 -14.25 -2.87
N ARG A 35 -11.20 -13.29 -3.17
CA ARG A 35 -10.91 -11.85 -3.04
C ARG A 35 -10.91 -11.48 -1.58
N CYS A 36 -9.75 -11.07 -1.06
CA CYS A 36 -9.59 -10.67 0.33
C CYS A 36 -8.56 -9.54 0.46
N PRO A 37 -8.92 -8.29 0.14
CA PRO A 37 -8.04 -7.16 0.25
C PRO A 37 -7.47 -7.01 1.67
N LEU A 38 -6.16 -7.20 1.83
CA LEU A 38 -5.49 -7.04 3.13
C LEU A 38 -5.19 -5.58 3.47
N VAL A 39 -5.12 -4.72 2.46
CA VAL A 39 -4.80 -3.30 2.63
C VAL A 39 -5.90 -2.47 1.96
N THR A 40 -7.04 -2.36 2.63
CA THR A 40 -8.12 -1.48 2.18
C THR A 40 -7.87 -0.05 2.66
N ILE A 41 -8.04 0.92 1.78
CA ILE A 41 -7.84 2.34 2.07
C ILE A 41 -9.20 3.03 2.00
N TYR A 42 -9.63 3.60 3.11
CA TYR A 42 -10.86 4.38 3.23
C TYR A 42 -10.55 5.87 3.35
N ASP A 43 -11.48 6.71 2.93
CA ASP A 43 -11.42 8.13 3.24
C ASP A 43 -11.37 8.34 4.76
N SER A 44 -10.72 9.41 5.18
CA SER A 44 -10.70 9.78 6.59
C SER A 44 -12.13 9.93 7.14
N PRO A 45 -12.45 9.34 8.30
CA PRO A 45 -13.73 9.59 8.96
C PRO A 45 -13.87 11.06 9.43
N HIS A 46 -12.77 11.80 9.43
CA HIS A 46 -12.70 13.21 9.83
C HIS A 46 -12.63 14.14 8.61
N SER A 47 -13.55 13.99 7.64
CA SER A 47 -13.58 14.78 6.41
C SER A 47 -13.60 16.29 6.65
N ALA A 48 -14.27 16.76 7.72
CA ALA A 48 -14.27 18.16 8.11
C ALA A 48 -12.86 18.71 8.45
N GLN A 49 -12.02 17.90 9.09
CA GLN A 49 -10.61 18.26 9.38
C GLN A 49 -9.77 18.31 8.10
N VAL A 50 -10.02 17.38 7.18
CA VAL A 50 -9.34 17.37 5.85
C VAL A 50 -9.71 18.60 5.05
N LEU A 51 -11.00 19.00 5.04
CA LEU A 51 -11.45 20.22 4.39
C LEU A 51 -10.88 21.48 5.05
N ALA A 52 -10.92 21.59 6.38
CA ALA A 52 -10.34 22.72 7.10
C ALA A 52 -8.83 22.88 6.81
N PHE A 53 -8.11 21.76 6.72
CA PHE A 53 -6.71 21.76 6.29
C PHE A 53 -6.57 22.27 4.86
N ALA A 54 -7.43 21.83 3.93
CA ALA A 54 -7.39 22.24 2.54
C ALA A 54 -7.70 23.74 2.35
N VAL A 55 -8.68 24.26 3.10
CA VAL A 55 -9.00 25.70 3.14
C VAL A 55 -7.80 26.49 3.65
N ARG A 56 -7.22 26.09 4.78
CA ARG A 56 -6.04 26.77 5.34
C ARG A 56 -4.87 26.78 4.36
N LEU A 57 -4.66 25.68 3.60
CA LEU A 57 -3.62 25.64 2.56
C LEU A 57 -3.92 26.63 1.44
N ALA A 58 -5.16 26.66 0.96
CA ALA A 58 -5.59 27.57 -0.09
C ALA A 58 -5.49 29.06 0.29
N GLU A 59 -5.54 29.35 1.60
CA GLU A 59 -5.42 30.71 2.16
C GLU A 59 -3.98 31.10 2.54
N GLY A 60 -2.98 30.30 2.14
CA GLY A 60 -1.58 30.59 2.44
C GLY A 60 -1.19 30.33 3.90
N GLY A 61 -1.91 29.44 4.58
CA GLY A 61 -1.68 29.10 5.98
C GLY A 61 -0.43 28.26 6.27
N PHE A 62 0.35 27.90 5.23
CA PHE A 62 1.56 27.10 5.32
C PHE A 62 2.69 27.66 4.45
N ASP A 63 3.93 27.29 4.77
CA ASP A 63 5.14 27.63 4.02
C ASP A 63 5.73 26.41 3.34
N ASP A 64 5.56 25.21 3.95
CA ASP A 64 6.01 23.92 3.43
C ASP A 64 4.89 22.89 3.47
N PHE A 65 4.88 21.98 2.48
CA PHE A 65 4.02 20.82 2.50
C PHE A 65 4.78 19.54 2.22
N LEU A 66 4.85 18.66 3.22
CA LEU A 66 5.47 17.35 3.16
C LEU A 66 4.45 16.30 2.74
N LEU A 67 4.64 15.73 1.56
CA LEU A 67 3.81 14.71 0.95
C LEU A 67 4.45 13.34 1.16
N ILE A 68 3.92 12.57 2.10
CA ILE A 68 4.44 11.25 2.44
C ILE A 68 3.96 10.19 1.46
N THR A 69 2.74 10.34 0.91
CA THR A 69 2.19 9.39 -0.08
C THR A 69 1.44 10.11 -1.21
N GLY A 70 1.44 9.51 -2.40
CA GLY A 70 0.60 9.98 -3.50
C GLY A 70 -0.89 9.80 -3.19
N GLU A 71 -1.25 8.73 -2.48
CA GLU A 71 -2.62 8.49 -2.02
C GLU A 71 -3.16 9.63 -1.17
N GLY A 72 -2.33 10.19 -0.27
CA GLY A 72 -2.75 11.29 0.59
C GLY A 72 -3.20 12.52 -0.19
N LEU A 73 -2.44 12.94 -1.20
CA LEU A 73 -2.84 14.06 -2.05
C LEU A 73 -4.12 13.73 -2.84
N THR A 74 -4.22 12.52 -3.40
CA THR A 74 -5.42 12.06 -4.11
C THR A 74 -6.66 12.10 -3.22
N ARG A 75 -6.55 11.68 -1.95
CA ARG A 75 -7.67 11.68 -1.00
C ARG A 75 -8.05 13.07 -0.51
N ILE A 76 -7.09 13.99 -0.35
CA ILE A 76 -7.40 15.39 -0.08
C ILE A 76 -8.21 15.98 -1.24
N LEU A 77 -7.78 15.76 -2.47
CA LEU A 77 -8.49 16.23 -3.66
C LEU A 77 -9.89 15.61 -3.78
N GLY A 78 -10.02 14.30 -3.55
CA GLY A 78 -11.31 13.62 -3.55
C GLY A 78 -12.26 14.13 -2.46
N CYS A 79 -11.73 14.49 -1.29
CA CYS A 79 -12.51 15.12 -0.22
C CYS A 79 -13.01 16.52 -0.66
N ILE A 80 -12.15 17.33 -1.26
CA ILE A 80 -12.51 18.63 -1.83
C ILE A 80 -13.59 18.47 -2.90
N ASP A 81 -13.38 17.57 -3.87
CA ASP A 81 -14.32 17.35 -4.98
C ASP A 81 -15.71 16.91 -4.48
N LYS A 82 -15.75 16.16 -3.37
CA LYS A 82 -16.99 15.64 -2.79
C LYS A 82 -17.77 16.69 -1.99
N TYR A 83 -17.08 17.56 -1.25
CA TYR A 83 -17.71 18.41 -0.25
C TYR A 83 -17.63 19.91 -0.53
N ASP A 84 -16.61 20.36 -1.27
CA ASP A 84 -16.41 21.77 -1.65
C ASP A 84 -15.67 21.88 -3.00
N PRO A 85 -16.31 21.48 -4.12
CA PRO A 85 -15.66 21.50 -5.44
C PRO A 85 -15.04 22.85 -5.84
N PRO A 86 -15.62 24.02 -5.50
CA PRO A 86 -15.01 25.33 -5.79
C PRO A 86 -13.63 25.54 -5.14
N LEU A 87 -13.37 24.90 -4.01
CA LEU A 87 -12.08 24.99 -3.30
C LEU A 87 -10.91 24.38 -4.13
N ARG A 88 -11.19 23.47 -5.05
CA ARG A 88 -10.14 22.71 -5.77
C ARG A 88 -9.14 23.61 -6.48
N ALA A 89 -9.60 24.59 -7.24
CA ALA A 89 -8.72 25.50 -7.99
C ALA A 89 -7.84 26.32 -7.03
N ARG A 90 -8.43 26.86 -5.97
CA ARG A 90 -7.71 27.62 -4.93
C ARG A 90 -6.70 26.76 -4.18
N PHE A 91 -7.05 25.51 -3.89
CA PHE A 91 -6.13 24.55 -3.26
C PHE A 91 -4.90 24.26 -4.14
N VAL A 92 -5.09 24.04 -5.45
CA VAL A 92 -3.99 23.79 -6.39
C VAL A 92 -3.12 25.03 -6.56
N GLU A 93 -3.72 26.23 -6.61
CA GLU A 93 -3.00 27.49 -6.64
C GLU A 93 -2.18 27.71 -5.35
N GLY A 94 -2.79 27.52 -4.18
CA GLY A 94 -2.10 27.59 -2.90
C GLY A 94 -0.95 26.57 -2.82
N LEU A 95 -1.18 25.34 -3.29
CA LEU A 95 -0.16 24.29 -3.34
C LEU A 95 1.02 24.67 -4.25
N ALA A 96 0.79 25.36 -5.35
CA ALA A 96 1.83 25.86 -6.25
C ALA A 96 2.73 26.92 -5.59
N GLY A 97 2.20 27.67 -4.63
CA GLY A 97 2.95 28.68 -3.86
C GLY A 97 3.79 28.13 -2.70
N LEU A 98 3.63 26.85 -2.33
CA LEU A 98 4.34 26.24 -1.21
C LEU A 98 5.66 25.58 -1.63
N ARG A 99 6.61 25.50 -0.70
CA ARG A 99 7.74 24.58 -0.86
C ARG A 99 7.27 23.16 -0.60
N THR A 100 7.12 22.37 -1.66
CA THR A 100 6.65 20.99 -1.59
C THR A 100 7.83 20.01 -1.44
N VAL A 101 7.69 19.08 -0.50
CA VAL A 101 8.68 18.02 -0.21
C VAL A 101 8.02 16.67 -0.40
N THR A 102 8.60 15.80 -1.23
CA THR A 102 8.05 14.46 -1.48
C THR A 102 8.96 13.37 -0.95
N ARG A 103 8.35 12.38 -0.25
CA ARG A 103 9.09 11.21 0.27
C ARG A 103 9.59 10.27 -0.84
N GLY A 104 9.20 10.49 -2.08
CA GLY A 104 9.63 9.64 -3.19
C GLY A 104 8.74 9.77 -4.42
N PRO A 105 8.86 8.84 -5.40
CA PRO A 105 8.28 9.00 -6.73
C PRO A 105 6.75 8.99 -6.77
N LYS A 106 6.08 8.31 -5.83
CA LYS A 106 4.60 8.23 -5.83
C LYS A 106 3.94 9.59 -5.50
N PRO A 107 4.30 10.31 -4.41
CA PRO A 107 3.78 11.65 -4.19
C PRO A 107 4.26 12.66 -5.24
N ALA A 108 5.48 12.54 -5.75
CA ALA A 108 5.95 13.38 -6.86
C ALA A 108 5.09 13.21 -8.13
N ARG A 109 4.68 11.98 -8.44
CA ARG A 109 3.76 11.70 -9.56
C ARG A 109 2.38 12.34 -9.33
N ALA A 110 1.86 12.29 -8.11
CA ALA A 110 0.59 12.91 -7.78
C ALA A 110 0.62 14.44 -7.96
N LEU A 111 1.73 15.11 -7.59
CA LEU A 111 1.95 16.52 -7.88
C LEU A 111 2.01 16.81 -9.39
N ARG A 112 2.76 16.00 -10.14
CA ARG A 112 2.88 16.16 -11.60
C ARG A 112 1.55 16.01 -12.33
N ALA A 113 0.64 15.19 -11.82
CA ALA A 113 -0.73 15.09 -12.35
C ALA A 113 -1.55 16.37 -12.22
N LEU A 114 -1.13 17.29 -11.33
CA LEU A 114 -1.69 18.64 -11.19
C LEU A 114 -0.90 19.71 -11.96
N GLY A 115 0.08 19.33 -12.77
CA GLY A 115 0.99 20.25 -13.46
C GLY A 115 2.09 20.83 -12.57
N LEU A 116 2.24 20.35 -11.34
CA LEU A 116 3.21 20.84 -10.37
C LEU A 116 4.45 19.93 -10.29
N LYS A 117 5.58 20.51 -9.84
CA LYS A 117 6.80 19.78 -9.55
C LYS A 117 7.16 19.92 -8.07
N PRO A 118 7.65 18.86 -7.40
CA PRO A 118 8.16 19.01 -6.06
C PRO A 118 9.40 19.91 -6.06
N ASN A 119 9.53 20.75 -5.02
CA ASN A 119 10.74 21.57 -4.81
C ASN A 119 11.87 20.73 -4.25
N ILE A 120 11.55 19.73 -3.40
CA ILE A 120 12.49 18.81 -2.79
C ILE A 120 11.97 17.38 -2.97
N GLU A 121 12.78 16.50 -3.54
CA GLU A 121 12.52 15.06 -3.57
C GLU A 121 13.50 14.36 -2.62
N ALA A 122 12.99 13.54 -1.69
CA ALA A 122 13.84 12.74 -0.83
C ALA A 122 14.66 11.74 -1.66
N THR A 123 15.92 11.57 -1.32
CA THR A 123 16.86 10.66 -1.99
C THR A 123 16.49 9.18 -1.80
N ALA A 124 15.82 8.85 -0.69
CA ALA A 124 15.26 7.54 -0.41
C ALA A 124 13.78 7.68 -0.01
N PRO A 125 12.91 6.72 -0.36
CA PRO A 125 11.47 6.79 -0.08
C PRO A 125 11.15 6.39 1.38
N THR A 126 11.91 6.95 2.32
CA THR A 126 11.84 6.69 3.76
C THR A 126 11.67 7.98 4.55
N THR A 127 11.30 7.88 5.83
CA THR A 127 11.29 9.03 6.76
C THR A 127 12.70 9.65 6.87
N ASP A 128 13.73 8.82 6.98
CA ASP A 128 15.12 9.30 7.07
C ASP A 128 15.56 10.03 5.80
N GLY A 129 15.11 9.56 4.63
CA GLY A 129 15.36 10.26 3.36
C GLY A 129 14.72 11.64 3.32
N VAL A 130 13.52 11.83 3.88
CA VAL A 130 12.89 13.15 4.01
C VAL A 130 13.66 14.02 5.00
N ILE A 131 14.07 13.48 6.15
CA ILE A 131 14.87 14.18 7.16
C ILE A 131 16.19 14.63 6.57
N GLN A 132 16.88 13.73 5.85
CA GLN A 132 18.15 14.06 5.18
C GLN A 132 17.96 15.18 4.16
N ALA A 133 16.93 15.13 3.34
CA ALA A 133 16.64 16.15 2.35
C ALA A 133 16.33 17.53 2.99
N LEU A 134 15.70 17.54 4.16
CA LEU A 134 15.38 18.76 4.90
C LEU A 134 16.51 19.26 5.80
N SER A 135 17.55 18.46 6.08
CA SER A 135 18.60 18.78 7.06
C SER A 135 19.40 20.05 6.74
N THR A 136 19.50 20.39 5.46
CA THR A 136 20.22 21.58 4.96
C THR A 136 19.32 22.82 4.82
N HIS A 137 18.04 22.69 5.13
CA HIS A 137 17.08 23.79 5.00
C HIS A 137 16.76 24.41 6.36
N ASP A 138 16.61 25.72 6.39
CA ASP A 138 16.09 26.41 7.57
C ASP A 138 14.58 26.13 7.69
N LEU A 139 14.18 25.68 8.88
CA LEU A 139 12.78 25.37 9.22
C LEU A 139 12.28 26.20 10.41
N ALA A 140 13.11 27.05 11.01
CA ALA A 140 12.75 27.82 12.19
C ALA A 140 11.60 28.79 11.88
N GLY A 141 10.53 28.70 12.68
CA GLY A 141 9.33 29.52 12.52
C GLY A 141 8.50 29.23 11.28
N ARG A 142 8.87 28.20 10.48
CA ARG A 142 8.10 27.83 9.28
C ARG A 142 6.88 27.00 9.65
N ARG A 143 5.75 27.33 9.00
CA ARG A 143 4.49 26.60 9.12
C ARG A 143 4.53 25.39 8.19
N VAL A 144 4.81 24.22 8.76
CA VAL A 144 5.00 22.99 8.01
C VAL A 144 3.75 22.11 8.07
N ALA A 145 3.12 21.91 6.92
CA ALA A 145 2.06 20.94 6.74
C ALA A 145 2.67 19.55 6.47
N VAL A 146 2.12 18.51 7.09
CA VAL A 146 2.53 17.11 6.86
C VAL A 146 1.33 16.23 6.56
N GLN A 147 1.29 15.67 5.36
CA GLN A 147 0.33 14.64 5.01
C GLN A 147 0.83 13.28 5.52
N LEU A 148 0.11 12.71 6.48
CA LEU A 148 0.48 11.47 7.15
C LEU A 148 0.21 10.23 6.29
N TYR A 149 0.89 9.13 6.63
CA TYR A 149 0.66 7.80 6.07
C TYR A 149 -0.45 7.11 6.87
N GLY A 150 -1.71 7.24 6.41
CA GLY A 150 -2.86 6.80 7.21
C GLY A 150 -2.85 7.47 8.58
N ASN A 151 -3.01 6.68 9.63
CA ASN A 151 -2.98 7.15 11.02
C ASN A 151 -1.59 7.10 11.67
N ASP A 152 -0.53 6.76 10.92
CA ASP A 152 0.84 6.76 11.46
C ASP A 152 1.27 8.19 11.78
N PRO A 153 1.52 8.54 13.07
CA PRO A 153 1.90 9.88 13.48
C PRO A 153 3.31 10.26 13.03
N ASN A 154 4.09 9.33 12.50
CA ASN A 154 5.48 9.49 12.07
C ASN A 154 6.33 10.25 13.10
N LEU A 155 6.42 9.70 14.32
CA LEU A 155 7.03 10.36 15.48
C LEU A 155 8.47 10.82 15.22
N THR A 156 9.23 10.09 14.42
CA THR A 156 10.61 10.45 14.05
C THR A 156 10.65 11.75 13.26
N LEU A 157 9.80 11.89 12.23
CA LEU A 157 9.69 13.13 11.46
C LEU A 157 9.16 14.27 12.31
N MET A 158 8.13 14.02 13.14
CA MET A 158 7.56 15.04 14.04
C MET A 158 8.58 15.57 15.03
N ARG A 159 9.44 14.70 15.58
CA ARG A 159 10.53 15.10 16.48
C ARG A 159 11.54 15.99 15.74
N PHE A 160 12.02 15.55 14.59
CA PHE A 160 12.97 16.33 13.79
C PHE A 160 12.45 17.75 13.46
N LEU A 161 11.19 17.86 13.02
CA LEU A 161 10.61 19.16 12.69
C LEU A 161 10.50 20.08 13.91
N ARG A 162 10.11 19.55 15.08
CA ARG A 162 10.02 20.31 16.34
C ARG A 162 11.40 20.76 16.84
N GLU A 163 12.41 19.90 16.76
CA GLU A 163 13.79 20.22 17.13
C GLU A 163 14.38 21.34 16.25
N ARG A 164 13.82 21.55 15.05
CA ARG A 164 14.16 22.66 14.14
C ARG A 164 13.24 23.88 14.32
N ASN A 165 12.42 23.92 15.40
CA ASN A 165 11.48 25.00 15.71
C ASN A 165 10.45 25.27 14.59
N ALA A 166 10.03 24.26 13.84
CA ALA A 166 8.95 24.34 12.88
C ALA A 166 7.58 24.27 13.57
N GLU A 167 6.60 25.03 13.07
CA GLU A 167 5.19 24.94 13.46
C GLU A 167 4.50 23.86 12.63
N VAL A 168 4.27 22.67 13.22
CA VAL A 168 3.81 21.50 12.49
C VAL A 168 2.31 21.33 12.57
N THR A 169 1.64 21.21 11.42
CA THR A 169 0.24 20.79 11.30
C THR A 169 0.15 19.52 10.46
N THR A 170 -0.54 18.50 10.97
CA THR A 170 -0.69 17.21 10.28
C THR A 170 -2.10 17.05 9.70
N VAL A 171 -2.20 16.29 8.61
CA VAL A 171 -3.47 15.82 8.06
C VAL A 171 -3.39 14.33 7.72
N ALA A 172 -4.41 13.56 8.16
CA ALA A 172 -4.60 12.14 7.83
C ALA A 172 -5.82 12.01 6.91
N PRO A 173 -5.64 12.12 5.57
CA PRO A 173 -6.75 12.17 4.63
C PRO A 173 -7.38 10.80 4.35
N TYR A 174 -6.80 9.72 4.86
CA TYR A 174 -7.29 8.35 4.72
C TYR A 174 -6.89 7.49 5.90
N VAL A 175 -7.54 6.34 6.03
CA VAL A 175 -7.24 5.30 7.02
C VAL A 175 -7.13 3.93 6.35
N TYR A 176 -6.47 2.99 7.03
CA TYR A 176 -6.38 1.60 6.58
C TYR A 176 -7.36 0.71 7.34
N GLY A 177 -8.11 -0.13 6.60
CA GLY A 177 -8.92 -1.20 7.13
C GLY A 177 -10.07 -0.78 8.06
N ASN A 178 -10.94 -1.72 8.33
CA ASN A 178 -11.98 -1.64 9.37
C ASN A 178 -12.32 -3.05 9.88
N ALA A 179 -13.20 -3.14 10.91
CA ALA A 179 -13.56 -4.41 11.53
C ALA A 179 -14.22 -5.43 10.57
N ALA A 180 -14.93 -4.97 9.53
CA ALA A 180 -15.51 -5.87 8.53
C ALA A 180 -14.44 -6.51 7.64
N ASP A 181 -13.41 -5.75 7.30
CA ASP A 181 -12.24 -6.27 6.58
C ASP A 181 -11.51 -7.32 7.42
N ASP A 182 -11.35 -7.05 8.73
CA ASP A 182 -10.69 -7.98 9.65
C ASP A 182 -11.43 -9.31 9.77
N ALA A 183 -12.77 -9.32 9.82
CA ALA A 183 -13.57 -10.54 9.83
C ALA A 183 -13.42 -11.37 8.54
N THR A 184 -13.33 -10.70 7.38
CA THR A 184 -13.10 -11.35 6.08
C THR A 184 -11.71 -11.99 6.04
N VAL A 185 -10.69 -11.29 6.53
CA VAL A 185 -9.32 -11.83 6.60
C VAL A 185 -9.24 -13.00 7.58
N GLN A 186 -9.88 -12.90 8.74
CA GLN A 186 -9.96 -13.98 9.72
C GLN A 186 -10.55 -15.25 9.09
N SER A 187 -11.68 -15.15 8.38
CA SER A 187 -12.30 -16.27 7.67
C SER A 187 -11.40 -16.88 6.60
N LEU A 188 -10.68 -16.04 5.83
CA LEU A 188 -9.69 -16.53 4.86
C LEU A 188 -8.58 -17.33 5.54
N LEU A 189 -8.02 -16.80 6.64
CA LEU A 189 -6.95 -17.48 7.39
C LEU A 189 -7.39 -18.84 7.94
N GLU A 190 -8.63 -18.94 8.42
CA GLU A 190 -9.20 -20.20 8.91
C GLU A 190 -9.33 -21.23 7.77
N ARG A 191 -9.80 -20.81 6.60
CA ARG A 191 -9.87 -21.64 5.39
C ARG A 191 -8.50 -22.08 4.91
N MET A 192 -7.51 -21.17 4.90
CA MET A 192 -6.12 -21.51 4.58
C MET A 192 -5.57 -22.54 5.57
N ALA A 193 -5.78 -22.33 6.88
CA ALA A 193 -5.34 -23.25 7.92
C ALA A 193 -6.05 -24.61 7.86
N ALA A 194 -7.24 -24.71 7.30
CA ALA A 194 -7.96 -25.95 7.01
C ALA A 194 -7.45 -26.66 5.74
N GLY A 195 -6.58 -26.00 4.93
CA GLY A 195 -6.08 -26.54 3.67
C GLY A 195 -7.05 -26.38 2.49
N GLU A 196 -8.00 -25.46 2.62
CA GLU A 196 -8.99 -25.19 1.58
C GLU A 196 -8.50 -24.21 0.50
N VAL A 197 -7.31 -23.64 0.64
CA VAL A 197 -6.74 -22.63 -0.27
C VAL A 197 -5.42 -23.15 -0.81
N ASP A 198 -5.30 -23.24 -2.12
CA ASP A 198 -4.11 -23.77 -2.79
C ASP A 198 -2.94 -22.79 -2.77
N ALA A 199 -3.23 -21.49 -2.97
CA ALA A 199 -2.19 -20.45 -2.98
C ALA A 199 -2.69 -19.11 -2.48
N ILE A 200 -1.75 -18.28 -2.02
CA ILE A 200 -1.94 -16.85 -1.78
C ILE A 200 -0.90 -16.06 -2.57
N ALA A 201 -1.33 -14.96 -3.24
CA ALA A 201 -0.47 -14.18 -4.14
C ALA A 201 -0.27 -12.75 -3.63
N PHE A 202 0.86 -12.47 -3.00
CA PHE A 202 1.21 -11.16 -2.50
C PHE A 202 1.79 -10.24 -3.59
N THR A 203 1.23 -9.03 -3.69
CA THR A 203 1.65 -8.00 -4.66
C THR A 203 2.35 -6.80 -4.00
N SER A 204 2.30 -6.70 -2.66
CA SER A 204 3.03 -5.69 -1.89
C SER A 204 3.51 -6.23 -0.54
N LYS A 205 4.63 -5.68 -0.04
CA LYS A 205 5.16 -6.03 1.28
C LYS A 205 4.19 -5.67 2.41
N LEU A 206 3.40 -4.60 2.24
CA LEU A 206 2.45 -4.14 3.24
C LEU A 206 1.36 -5.19 3.52
N GLN A 207 1.03 -6.04 2.56
CA GLN A 207 0.04 -7.11 2.73
C GLN A 207 0.52 -8.14 3.75
N ILE A 208 1.76 -8.62 3.65
CA ILE A 208 2.30 -9.56 4.65
C ILE A 208 2.55 -8.89 6.00
N GLU A 209 3.09 -7.67 6.02
CA GLU A 209 3.30 -6.91 7.25
C GLU A 209 1.98 -6.72 8.02
N ARG A 210 0.90 -6.37 7.33
CA ARG A 210 -0.41 -6.19 7.92
C ARG A 210 -1.00 -7.51 8.45
N LEU A 211 -0.86 -8.59 7.70
CA LEU A 211 -1.30 -9.90 8.12
C LEU A 211 -0.63 -10.31 9.44
N MET A 212 0.68 -10.08 9.56
CA MET A 212 1.47 -10.44 10.74
C MET A 212 1.22 -9.54 11.95
N THR A 213 0.80 -8.30 11.75
CA THR A 213 0.60 -7.33 12.84
C THR A 213 -0.83 -7.27 13.36
N GLN A 214 -1.83 -7.61 12.54
CA GLN A 214 -3.25 -7.42 12.89
C GLN A 214 -3.98 -8.71 13.24
N HIS A 215 -3.39 -9.88 12.94
CA HIS A 215 -4.05 -11.16 13.19
C HIS A 215 -3.21 -12.06 14.13
N PRO A 216 -3.87 -13.01 14.84
CA PRO A 216 -3.17 -13.90 15.75
C PRO A 216 -2.06 -14.69 15.05
N THR A 217 -0.82 -14.48 15.49
CA THR A 217 0.38 -15.10 14.88
C THR A 217 0.28 -16.63 14.72
N PRO A 218 -0.27 -17.42 15.66
CA PRO A 218 -0.41 -18.87 15.47
C PRO A 218 -1.34 -19.26 14.31
N LEU A 219 -2.42 -18.51 14.10
CA LEU A 219 -3.34 -18.74 12.99
C LEU A 219 -2.67 -18.40 11.66
N VAL A 220 -2.03 -17.22 11.58
CA VAL A 220 -1.31 -16.79 10.36
C VAL A 220 -0.21 -17.79 9.99
N ARG A 221 0.59 -18.25 10.95
CA ARG A 221 1.63 -19.25 10.70
C ARG A 221 1.05 -20.55 10.17
N ARG A 222 -0.01 -21.08 10.78
CA ARG A 222 -0.69 -22.29 10.32
C ARG A 222 -1.30 -22.12 8.93
N ALA A 223 -1.90 -21.00 8.64
CA ALA A 223 -2.48 -20.68 7.35
C ALA A 223 -1.42 -20.66 6.24
N LEU A 224 -0.34 -19.87 6.45
CA LEU A 224 0.73 -19.74 5.46
C LEU A 224 1.56 -21.00 5.29
N SER A 225 1.73 -21.84 6.34
CA SER A 225 2.46 -23.12 6.21
C SER A 225 1.72 -24.16 5.37
N ARG A 226 0.40 -24.02 5.19
CA ARG A 226 -0.45 -24.94 4.40
C ARG A 226 -0.79 -24.44 3.01
N THR A 227 -0.40 -23.24 2.68
CA THR A 227 -0.77 -22.55 1.43
C THR A 227 0.48 -22.21 0.65
N LEU A 228 0.49 -22.45 -0.66
CA LEU A 228 1.59 -21.99 -1.52
C LEU A 228 1.66 -20.46 -1.50
N ILE A 229 2.84 -19.92 -1.22
CA ILE A 229 3.05 -18.48 -1.15
C ILE A 229 3.72 -17.99 -2.42
N ALA A 230 3.03 -17.09 -3.13
CA ALA A 230 3.57 -16.42 -4.30
C ALA A 230 3.84 -14.94 -4.03
N ALA A 231 4.95 -14.42 -4.56
CA ALA A 231 5.34 -13.02 -4.45
C ALA A 231 5.52 -12.40 -5.83
N VAL A 232 5.03 -11.18 -6.03
CA VAL A 232 5.14 -10.49 -7.33
C VAL A 232 6.57 -10.15 -7.72
N GLY A 233 7.49 -10.11 -6.76
CA GLY A 233 8.90 -9.77 -7.01
C GLY A 233 9.77 -9.74 -5.76
N PRO A 234 11.05 -9.40 -5.88
CA PRO A 234 12.06 -9.60 -4.85
C PRO A 234 11.79 -8.83 -3.55
N ILE A 235 11.27 -7.60 -3.61
CA ILE A 235 10.94 -6.79 -2.41
C ILE A 235 9.85 -7.48 -1.58
N VAL A 236 8.84 -8.04 -2.22
CA VAL A 236 7.75 -8.76 -1.56
C VAL A 236 8.25 -10.10 -1.03
N ALA A 237 9.04 -10.81 -1.83
CA ALA A 237 9.64 -12.07 -1.43
C ALA A 237 10.54 -11.93 -0.19
N GLU A 238 11.35 -10.87 -0.13
CA GLU A 238 12.21 -10.57 1.02
C GLU A 238 11.38 -10.26 2.27
N ALA A 239 10.31 -9.46 2.15
CA ALA A 239 9.41 -9.19 3.27
C ALA A 239 8.74 -10.47 3.80
N ILE A 240 8.36 -11.41 2.94
CA ILE A 240 7.80 -12.70 3.35
C ILE A 240 8.85 -13.53 4.09
N ARG A 241 10.08 -13.62 3.57
CA ARG A 241 11.18 -14.37 4.19
C ARG A 241 11.59 -13.77 5.54
N SER A 242 11.59 -12.44 5.69
CA SER A 242 11.92 -11.78 6.98
C SER A 242 10.93 -12.15 8.10
N HIS A 243 9.71 -12.58 7.77
CA HIS A 243 8.74 -13.13 8.71
C HIS A 243 8.86 -14.65 8.92
N GLY A 244 9.84 -15.30 8.31
CA GLY A 244 10.13 -16.72 8.47
C GLY A 244 9.29 -17.66 7.60
N PHE A 245 8.83 -17.17 6.43
CA PHE A 245 8.12 -17.99 5.45
C PHE A 245 8.91 -18.14 4.16
N GLU A 246 8.73 -19.28 3.49
CA GLU A 246 9.31 -19.51 2.17
C GLU A 246 8.37 -19.02 1.06
N VAL A 247 8.96 -18.45 0.02
CA VAL A 247 8.25 -18.06 -1.20
C VAL A 247 8.36 -19.21 -2.18
N SER A 248 7.23 -19.85 -2.46
CA SER A 248 7.14 -20.99 -3.35
C SER A 248 7.16 -20.61 -4.84
N SER A 249 6.78 -19.38 -5.16
CA SER A 249 6.68 -18.89 -6.55
C SER A 249 6.91 -17.39 -6.63
N SER A 250 7.74 -16.96 -7.59
CA SER A 250 7.97 -15.54 -7.91
C SER A 250 8.48 -15.45 -9.35
N PRO A 251 8.05 -14.44 -10.14
CA PRO A 251 8.62 -14.18 -11.46
C PRO A 251 10.10 -13.82 -11.39
N GLU A 252 10.91 -14.30 -12.35
CA GLU A 252 12.36 -14.06 -12.37
C GLU A 252 12.74 -12.68 -12.95
N HIS A 253 12.05 -12.22 -14.00
CA HIS A 253 12.52 -11.08 -14.81
C HIS A 253 11.54 -9.92 -14.93
N SER A 254 10.28 -10.09 -14.49
CA SER A 254 9.24 -9.08 -14.71
C SER A 254 8.21 -9.12 -13.59
N TRP A 255 8.16 -8.05 -12.80
CA TRP A 255 7.45 -8.01 -11.52
C TRP A 255 6.06 -7.36 -11.65
N PHE A 256 5.21 -8.01 -12.45
CA PHE A 256 3.82 -7.63 -12.70
C PHE A 256 2.88 -8.82 -12.50
N MET A 257 1.58 -8.56 -12.50
CA MET A 257 0.55 -9.58 -12.24
C MET A 257 0.55 -10.71 -13.29
N LYS A 258 0.73 -10.38 -14.59
CA LYS A 258 0.73 -11.42 -15.63
C LYS A 258 1.86 -12.46 -15.46
N PRO A 259 3.13 -12.07 -15.28
CA PRO A 259 4.20 -13.01 -14.92
C PRO A 259 3.93 -13.78 -13.63
N LEU A 260 3.35 -13.15 -12.60
CA LEU A 260 3.00 -13.82 -11.36
C LEU A 260 1.97 -14.94 -11.58
N VAL A 261 0.96 -14.71 -12.43
CA VAL A 261 -0.02 -15.75 -12.79
C VAL A 261 0.62 -16.92 -13.53
N VAL A 262 1.61 -16.66 -14.37
CA VAL A 262 2.38 -17.73 -15.05
C VAL A 262 3.18 -18.54 -14.02
N ALA A 263 3.94 -17.87 -13.17
CA ALA A 263 4.74 -18.51 -12.11
C ALA A 263 3.87 -19.33 -11.12
N LEU A 264 2.67 -18.84 -10.79
CA LEU A 264 1.68 -19.60 -10.02
C LEU A 264 1.24 -20.88 -10.72
N GLY A 265 0.95 -20.79 -12.04
CA GLY A 265 0.58 -21.96 -12.84
C GLY A 265 1.67 -23.02 -12.85
N GLU A 266 2.92 -22.62 -12.98
CA GLU A 266 4.10 -23.50 -12.93
C GLU A 266 4.24 -24.18 -11.55
N ALA A 267 4.16 -23.42 -10.48
CA ALA A 267 4.31 -23.93 -9.13
C ALA A 267 3.16 -24.88 -8.71
N LEU A 268 1.92 -24.56 -9.09
CA LEU A 268 0.76 -25.42 -8.80
C LEU A 268 0.73 -26.68 -9.66
N GLY A 269 1.22 -26.59 -10.89
CA GLY A 269 1.40 -27.75 -11.77
C GLY A 269 2.47 -28.72 -11.28
N THR A 270 3.56 -28.22 -10.74
CA THR A 270 4.65 -29.02 -10.17
C THR A 270 4.17 -29.80 -8.92
N ARG A 271 3.30 -29.22 -8.08
CA ARG A 271 2.71 -29.92 -6.91
C ARG A 271 1.81 -31.10 -7.28
N ARG A 272 1.07 -31.04 -8.39
CA ARG A 272 0.23 -32.18 -8.84
C ARG A 272 1.06 -33.43 -9.19
N GLY A 273 2.29 -33.26 -9.67
CA GLY A 273 3.18 -34.37 -9.95
C GLY A 273 3.77 -35.02 -8.69
N ALA A 274 4.00 -34.25 -7.64
CA ALA A 274 4.59 -34.76 -6.37
C ALA A 274 3.58 -35.58 -5.54
N ASP A 275 2.30 -35.20 -5.54
CA ASP A 275 1.25 -35.93 -4.80
C ASP A 275 0.84 -37.27 -5.45
N GLN A 276 1.18 -37.49 -6.73
CA GLN A 276 0.87 -38.76 -7.42
C GLN A 276 1.95 -39.83 -7.25
N THR A 277 3.14 -39.49 -6.72
CA THR A 277 4.22 -40.46 -6.48
C THR A 277 4.30 -40.99 -5.05
N GLY A 278 3.38 -40.60 -4.16
CA GLY A 278 3.35 -40.97 -2.75
C GLY A 278 2.41 -42.13 -2.36
N THR A 279 1.76 -42.80 -3.34
CA THR A 279 0.94 -44.00 -3.07
C THR A 279 1.29 -45.10 -4.07
N ALA A 280 2.30 -45.86 -3.74
CA ALA A 280 2.52 -47.23 -4.22
C ALA A 280 3.14 -48.04 -3.10
#